data_a7a9684285edf87b222d65fe5644d276
#
_entry.id   a7a9684285edf87b222d65fe5644d276
#
_cell.length_a   1.000
_cell.length_b   1.000
_cell.length_c   1.000
_cell.angle_alpha   90.00
_cell.angle_beta   90.00
_cell.angle_gamma   90.00
#
_symmetry.space_group_name_H-M   'P 1'
#
loop_
_entity.id
_entity.type
_entity.pdbx_description
1 polymer ?
#
loop_
_entity_poly.entity_id
_entity_poly.type
_entity_poly.pdbx_seq_one_letter_code
_entity_poly.pdbx_strand_id
1 'polypeptide(L)'
;MRTEFAVDGVTLVGELRVPEGEGPRPALVLTGPFTGVRDQVTGLYAARLAERGYVTLAFDHRNWGESGGEPRCHEDPQGKLQDLRAAVSFLRARPEVDGDRIGAVGICLGGGYALKFAAFDPRVKAFAGIAGAYNNPYGMRSGMDYEAALGSFTEVLERQDQGGPVEYLPAVAEEGEAAMPGDEPYAYYGTDRSVSPHWANRVTRASVRELITMDNMMGADFLSPRPALIVHGVVDRFCSPEGAEEAYKRLDEPKRLVWLDAKRHIDLYDREPYVTQAVDATAEFLSQYL
;
A
#
# COMPACT_ATOMS: atom_id res chain seq x y z
N MET A 1 11.43 -7.21 -14.67
CA MET A 1 10.78 -7.61 -15.93
C MET A 1 9.34 -7.12 -15.89
N ARG A 2 8.95 -6.26 -16.86
CA ARG A 2 7.55 -5.83 -16.97
C ARG A 2 6.65 -7.03 -17.23
N THR A 3 5.54 -7.10 -16.54
CA THR A 3 4.59 -8.22 -16.60
C THR A 3 3.15 -7.72 -16.56
N GLU A 4 2.24 -8.56 -17.03
CA GLU A 4 0.80 -8.28 -17.03
C GLU A 4 0.04 -9.49 -16.49
N PHE A 5 -1.05 -9.22 -15.77
CA PHE A 5 -2.00 -10.23 -15.32
C PHE A 5 -3.38 -9.59 -15.23
N ALA A 6 -4.43 -10.39 -15.20
CA ALA A 6 -5.80 -9.87 -15.28
C ALA A 6 -6.64 -10.27 -14.05
N VAL A 7 -7.56 -9.41 -13.71
CA VAL A 7 -8.60 -9.64 -12.71
C VAL A 7 -9.89 -8.91 -13.11
N ASP A 8 -11.01 -9.63 -13.11
CA ASP A 8 -12.35 -9.07 -13.38
C ASP A 8 -12.42 -8.23 -14.68
N GLY A 9 -11.70 -8.66 -15.72
CA GLY A 9 -11.64 -7.95 -17.02
C GLY A 9 -10.68 -6.75 -17.05
N VAL A 10 -10.00 -6.44 -15.94
CA VAL A 10 -8.99 -5.39 -15.86
C VAL A 10 -7.60 -5.99 -16.02
N THR A 11 -6.79 -5.44 -16.93
CA THR A 11 -5.36 -5.78 -17.04
C THR A 11 -4.58 -4.97 -16.03
N LEU A 12 -3.82 -5.66 -15.18
CA LEU A 12 -2.89 -5.06 -14.23
C LEU A 12 -1.46 -5.17 -14.77
N VAL A 13 -0.69 -4.09 -14.62
CA VAL A 13 0.70 -3.99 -15.06
C VAL A 13 1.62 -3.95 -13.86
N GLY A 14 2.63 -4.83 -13.87
CA GLY A 14 3.58 -4.95 -12.78
C GLY A 14 5.02 -5.08 -13.24
N GLU A 15 5.92 -5.07 -12.30
CA GLU A 15 7.32 -5.41 -12.43
C GLU A 15 7.66 -6.59 -11.53
N LEU A 16 7.99 -7.72 -12.16
CA LEU A 16 8.49 -8.89 -11.48
C LEU A 16 10.02 -8.84 -11.46
N ARG A 17 10.61 -8.96 -10.28
CA ARG A 17 12.04 -9.07 -10.05
C ARG A 17 12.36 -10.46 -9.52
N VAL A 18 13.25 -11.15 -10.19
CA VAL A 18 13.71 -12.49 -9.82
C VAL A 18 15.19 -12.38 -9.48
N PRO A 19 15.61 -12.72 -8.26
CA PRO A 19 17.01 -12.78 -7.88
C PRO A 19 17.78 -13.80 -8.73
N GLU A 20 19.08 -13.60 -8.88
CA GLU A 20 19.95 -14.57 -9.53
C GLU A 20 20.06 -15.88 -8.73
N GLY A 21 20.27 -17.00 -9.40
CA GLY A 21 20.46 -18.34 -8.84
C GLY A 21 19.34 -19.31 -9.20
N GLU A 22 19.50 -20.57 -8.81
CA GLU A 22 18.63 -21.68 -9.20
C GLU A 22 17.50 -21.94 -8.19
N GLY A 23 16.41 -22.54 -8.68
CA GLY A 23 15.28 -23.04 -7.89
C GLY A 23 14.23 -21.99 -7.51
N PRO A 24 13.06 -22.47 -7.08
CA PRO A 24 11.97 -21.59 -6.63
C PRO A 24 12.32 -20.92 -5.30
N ARG A 25 11.94 -19.65 -5.18
CA ARG A 25 12.25 -18.78 -4.04
C ARG A 25 11.00 -18.26 -3.37
N PRO A 26 11.09 -17.83 -2.08
CA PRO A 26 10.01 -17.09 -1.47
C PRO A 26 9.71 -15.82 -2.26
N ALA A 27 8.44 -15.44 -2.31
CA ALA A 27 8.00 -14.29 -3.08
C ALA A 27 7.25 -13.28 -2.19
N LEU A 28 7.32 -12.01 -2.61
CA LEU A 28 6.64 -10.90 -1.96
C LEU A 28 5.77 -10.15 -2.96
N VAL A 29 4.49 -10.00 -2.64
CA VAL A 29 3.62 -9.05 -3.31
C VAL A 29 3.70 -7.72 -2.57
N LEU A 30 3.95 -6.63 -3.32
CA LEU A 30 4.08 -5.29 -2.74
C LEU A 30 2.93 -4.39 -3.17
N THR A 31 2.39 -3.62 -2.21
CA THR A 31 1.38 -2.60 -2.44
C THR A 31 1.80 -1.28 -1.79
N GLY A 32 1.55 -0.18 -2.48
CA GLY A 32 2.12 1.13 -2.17
C GLY A 32 1.14 2.14 -1.58
N PRO A 33 1.60 3.39 -1.47
CA PRO A 33 0.85 4.50 -0.91
C PRO A 33 -0.42 4.85 -1.68
N PHE A 34 -1.26 5.65 -1.03
CA PHE A 34 -2.36 6.36 -1.70
C PHE A 34 -1.84 7.15 -2.90
N THR A 35 -2.50 7.04 -4.03
CA THR A 35 -2.13 7.61 -5.33
C THR A 35 -0.82 7.11 -5.95
N GLY A 36 0.03 6.42 -5.20
CA GLY A 36 1.33 5.96 -5.67
C GLY A 36 1.23 4.91 -6.78
N VAL A 37 2.21 4.91 -7.66
CA VAL A 37 2.38 3.92 -8.74
C VAL A 37 3.62 3.06 -8.50
N ARG A 38 3.69 1.91 -9.18
CA ARG A 38 4.70 0.87 -8.91
C ARG A 38 6.16 1.31 -9.04
N ASP A 39 6.45 2.28 -9.90
CA ASP A 39 7.82 2.77 -10.15
C ASP A 39 8.29 3.84 -9.15
N GLN A 40 7.48 4.18 -8.17
CA GLN A 40 7.84 5.05 -7.05
C GLN A 40 8.34 4.20 -5.85
N VAL A 41 8.02 4.56 -4.61
CA VAL A 41 8.50 3.87 -3.40
C VAL A 41 8.26 2.36 -3.43
N THR A 42 7.16 1.90 -3.99
CA THR A 42 6.82 0.46 -4.07
C THR A 42 7.89 -0.29 -4.87
N GLY A 43 8.33 0.26 -6.01
CA GLY A 43 9.38 -0.30 -6.84
C GLY A 43 10.76 -0.26 -6.19
N LEU A 44 11.05 0.78 -5.40
CA LEU A 44 12.28 0.87 -4.63
C LEU A 44 12.37 -0.28 -3.61
N TYR A 45 11.34 -0.47 -2.79
CA TYR A 45 11.31 -1.57 -1.83
C TYR A 45 11.33 -2.94 -2.51
N ALA A 46 10.63 -3.10 -3.63
CA ALA A 46 10.67 -4.33 -4.42
C ALA A 46 12.10 -4.65 -4.91
N ALA A 47 12.84 -3.65 -5.40
CA ALA A 47 14.24 -3.82 -5.82
C ALA A 47 15.13 -4.22 -4.65
N ARG A 48 15.04 -3.52 -3.53
CA ARG A 48 15.85 -3.77 -2.34
C ARG A 48 15.57 -5.14 -1.70
N LEU A 49 14.31 -5.59 -1.70
CA LEU A 49 13.94 -6.91 -1.19
C LEU A 49 14.34 -8.03 -2.16
N ALA A 50 14.36 -7.75 -3.48
CA ALA A 50 14.93 -8.69 -4.45
C ALA A 50 16.44 -8.90 -4.23
N GLU A 51 17.20 -7.85 -3.90
CA GLU A 51 18.60 -7.95 -3.50
C GLU A 51 18.80 -8.81 -2.23
N ARG A 52 17.76 -9.00 -1.42
CA ARG A 52 17.75 -9.89 -0.23
C ARG A 52 17.27 -11.32 -0.53
N GLY A 53 17.08 -11.66 -1.82
CA GLY A 53 16.78 -13.02 -2.27
C GLY A 53 15.31 -13.38 -2.46
N TYR A 54 14.39 -12.42 -2.37
CA TYR A 54 12.97 -12.63 -2.63
C TYR A 54 12.61 -12.38 -4.10
N VAL A 55 11.75 -13.21 -4.67
CA VAL A 55 11.03 -12.79 -5.87
C VAL A 55 10.05 -11.70 -5.48
N THR A 56 10.06 -10.55 -6.14
CA THR A 56 9.18 -9.44 -5.77
C THR A 56 8.29 -9.01 -6.93
N LEU A 57 7.04 -8.71 -6.64
CA LEU A 57 6.07 -8.16 -7.57
C LEU A 57 5.55 -6.82 -7.04
N ALA A 58 5.99 -5.73 -7.66
CA ALA A 58 5.37 -4.41 -7.54
C ALA A 58 4.46 -4.19 -8.75
N PHE A 59 3.24 -3.70 -8.55
CA PHE A 59 2.30 -3.49 -9.64
C PHE A 59 1.43 -2.26 -9.42
N ASP A 60 0.91 -1.71 -10.50
CA ASP A 60 -0.10 -0.68 -10.45
C ASP A 60 -1.45 -1.33 -10.19
N HIS A 61 -2.14 -0.86 -9.16
CA HIS A 61 -3.53 -1.27 -8.93
C HIS A 61 -4.46 -0.78 -10.04
N ARG A 62 -5.64 -1.38 -10.16
CA ARG A 62 -6.67 -0.88 -11.07
C ARG A 62 -6.85 0.62 -10.91
N ASN A 63 -7.16 1.30 -11.99
CA ASN A 63 -7.35 2.76 -12.09
C ASN A 63 -6.08 3.60 -12.00
N TRP A 64 -4.91 3.01 -11.70
CA TRP A 64 -3.65 3.71 -11.52
C TRP A 64 -2.57 3.29 -12.53
N GLY A 65 -1.58 4.17 -12.71
CA GLY A 65 -0.40 3.89 -13.51
C GLY A 65 -0.71 3.38 -14.92
N GLU A 66 -0.06 2.30 -15.31
CA GLU A 66 -0.30 1.62 -16.60
C GLU A 66 -1.44 0.58 -16.54
N SER A 67 -1.94 0.24 -15.34
CA SER A 67 -3.05 -0.70 -15.19
C SER A 67 -4.35 -0.11 -15.73
N GLY A 68 -5.24 -0.98 -16.21
CA GLY A 68 -6.57 -0.60 -16.67
C GLY A 68 -7.51 -0.17 -15.56
N GLY A 69 -8.77 0.03 -15.90
CA GLY A 69 -9.85 0.41 -14.99
C GLY A 69 -10.25 1.87 -15.10
N GLU A 70 -11.50 2.14 -14.80
CA GLU A 70 -12.13 3.46 -14.82
C GLU A 70 -13.03 3.63 -13.58
N PRO A 71 -13.21 4.85 -13.09
CA PRO A 71 -12.52 6.07 -13.53
C PRO A 71 -11.04 6.05 -13.18
N ARG A 72 -10.20 6.69 -14.00
CA ARG A 72 -8.75 6.78 -13.72
C ARG A 72 -8.50 7.56 -12.42
N CYS A 73 -7.40 7.21 -11.72
CA CYS A 73 -6.99 7.86 -10.48
C CYS A 73 -8.09 7.77 -9.39
N HIS A 74 -8.76 6.63 -9.30
CA HIS A 74 -9.78 6.35 -8.30
C HIS A 74 -9.30 5.29 -7.30
N GLU A 75 -9.45 5.59 -6.03
CA GLU A 75 -9.20 4.64 -4.95
C GLU A 75 -10.40 3.70 -4.81
N ASP A 76 -10.17 2.43 -5.11
CA ASP A 76 -11.16 1.35 -4.97
C ASP A 76 -10.63 0.31 -3.98
N PRO A 77 -10.97 0.42 -2.69
CA PRO A 77 -10.44 -0.49 -1.68
C PRO A 77 -10.77 -1.95 -1.93
N GLN A 78 -11.96 -2.25 -2.39
CA GLN A 78 -12.38 -3.63 -2.68
C GLN A 78 -11.66 -4.17 -3.91
N GLY A 79 -11.56 -3.35 -4.96
CA GLY A 79 -10.81 -3.67 -6.15
C GLY A 79 -9.33 -3.91 -5.85
N LYS A 80 -8.70 -3.10 -5.01
CA LYS A 80 -7.29 -3.31 -4.61
C LYS A 80 -7.06 -4.64 -3.87
N LEU A 81 -8.00 -5.08 -3.03
CA LEU A 81 -7.92 -6.40 -2.39
C LEU A 81 -8.06 -7.53 -3.43
N GLN A 82 -8.90 -7.37 -4.45
CA GLN A 82 -9.00 -8.32 -5.56
C GLN A 82 -7.73 -8.32 -6.43
N ASP A 83 -7.12 -7.15 -6.65
CA ASP A 83 -5.86 -7.02 -7.37
C ASP A 83 -4.73 -7.76 -6.66
N LEU A 84 -4.62 -7.60 -5.33
CA LEU A 84 -3.66 -8.35 -4.51
C LEU A 84 -3.90 -9.87 -4.60
N ARG A 85 -5.16 -10.31 -4.57
CA ARG A 85 -5.52 -11.72 -4.77
C ARG A 85 -5.06 -12.26 -6.11
N ALA A 86 -5.23 -11.48 -7.18
CA ALA A 86 -4.78 -11.84 -8.52
C ALA A 86 -3.25 -11.85 -8.62
N ALA A 87 -2.58 -10.87 -7.99
CA ALA A 87 -1.12 -10.80 -7.92
C ALA A 87 -0.51 -12.03 -7.23
N VAL A 88 -1.10 -12.50 -6.12
CA VAL A 88 -0.67 -13.75 -5.47
C VAL A 88 -0.92 -14.97 -6.36
N SER A 89 -2.04 -15.00 -7.08
CA SER A 89 -2.30 -16.09 -8.05
C SER A 89 -1.29 -16.09 -9.19
N PHE A 90 -0.93 -14.91 -9.70
CA PHE A 90 0.11 -14.74 -10.71
C PHE A 90 1.47 -15.23 -10.20
N LEU A 91 1.89 -14.84 -8.98
CA LEU A 91 3.14 -15.29 -8.38
C LEU A 91 3.18 -16.82 -8.23
N ARG A 92 2.11 -17.42 -7.73
CA ARG A 92 2.04 -18.88 -7.55
C ARG A 92 2.14 -19.70 -8.83
N ALA A 93 1.79 -19.11 -9.96
CA ALA A 93 1.91 -19.75 -11.28
C ALA A 93 3.32 -19.64 -11.87
N ARG A 94 4.24 -18.94 -11.23
CA ARG A 94 5.60 -18.73 -11.72
C ARG A 94 6.53 -19.86 -11.30
N PRO A 95 7.33 -20.41 -12.22
CA PRO A 95 8.29 -21.48 -11.90
C PRO A 95 9.42 -21.01 -10.95
N GLU A 96 9.70 -19.70 -10.92
CA GLU A 96 10.72 -19.10 -10.07
C GLU A 96 10.25 -18.91 -8.61
N VAL A 97 8.95 -19.14 -8.35
CA VAL A 97 8.30 -18.87 -7.05
C VAL A 97 7.96 -20.17 -6.33
N ASP A 98 8.34 -20.25 -5.07
CA ASP A 98 7.78 -21.22 -4.14
C ASP A 98 6.39 -20.73 -3.70
N GLY A 99 5.36 -21.32 -4.27
CA GLY A 99 3.97 -20.92 -4.04
C GLY A 99 3.46 -21.09 -2.60
N ASP A 100 4.20 -21.79 -1.76
CA ASP A 100 3.87 -21.96 -0.34
C ASP A 100 4.63 -20.99 0.57
N ARG A 101 5.50 -20.14 0.00
CA ARG A 101 6.27 -19.12 0.71
C ARG A 101 6.06 -17.74 0.11
N ILE A 102 4.82 -17.22 0.22
CA ILE A 102 4.45 -15.88 -0.26
C ILE A 102 4.13 -14.98 0.92
N GLY A 103 4.78 -13.81 0.97
CA GLY A 103 4.50 -12.73 1.90
C GLY A 103 3.83 -11.53 1.22
N ALA A 104 3.18 -10.68 2.03
CA ALA A 104 2.65 -9.39 1.60
C ALA A 104 3.40 -8.25 2.30
N VAL A 105 3.86 -7.27 1.52
CA VAL A 105 4.54 -6.07 2.03
C VAL A 105 3.74 -4.85 1.61
N GLY A 106 3.40 -4.01 2.57
CA GLY A 106 2.66 -2.78 2.31
C GLY A 106 3.35 -1.53 2.82
N ILE A 107 3.37 -0.47 2.02
CA ILE A 107 3.96 0.83 2.37
C ILE A 107 2.84 1.87 2.47
N CYS A 108 2.82 2.68 3.53
CA CYS A 108 1.81 3.72 3.76
C CYS A 108 0.38 3.12 3.75
N LEU A 109 -0.53 3.64 2.94
CA LEU A 109 -1.89 3.08 2.79
C LEU A 109 -1.84 1.59 2.39
N GLY A 110 -0.84 1.20 1.60
CA GLY A 110 -0.58 -0.20 1.27
C GLY A 110 -0.33 -1.09 2.48
N GLY A 111 0.21 -0.54 3.59
CA GLY A 111 0.36 -1.28 4.84
C GLY A 111 -0.96 -1.80 5.39
N GLY A 112 -1.98 -0.96 5.39
CA GLY A 112 -3.34 -1.35 5.77
C GLY A 112 -3.96 -2.36 4.79
N TYR A 113 -3.81 -2.15 3.49
CA TYR A 113 -4.29 -3.11 2.48
C TYR A 113 -3.62 -4.46 2.60
N ALA A 114 -2.28 -4.49 2.73
CA ALA A 114 -1.53 -5.73 2.87
C ALA A 114 -1.92 -6.49 4.15
N LEU A 115 -2.12 -5.79 5.27
CA LEU A 115 -2.59 -6.37 6.53
C LEU A 115 -3.96 -7.02 6.37
N LYS A 116 -4.93 -6.26 5.85
CA LYS A 116 -6.30 -6.77 5.63
C LYS A 116 -6.32 -7.92 4.62
N PHE A 117 -5.59 -7.78 3.53
CA PHE A 117 -5.49 -8.83 2.52
C PHE A 117 -4.87 -10.11 3.10
N ALA A 118 -3.71 -10.00 3.76
CA ALA A 118 -3.04 -11.13 4.37
C ALA A 118 -3.91 -11.85 5.40
N ALA A 119 -4.75 -11.13 6.14
CA ALA A 119 -5.67 -11.70 7.13
C ALA A 119 -6.70 -12.65 6.51
N PHE A 120 -7.14 -12.38 5.28
CA PHE A 120 -8.22 -13.12 4.63
C PHE A 120 -7.78 -13.96 3.41
N ASP A 121 -6.48 -13.97 3.09
CA ASP A 121 -5.93 -14.87 2.05
C ASP A 121 -4.88 -15.82 2.67
N PRO A 122 -5.22 -17.10 2.91
CA PRO A 122 -4.33 -18.06 3.57
C PRO A 122 -3.10 -18.45 2.75
N ARG A 123 -3.02 -18.03 1.49
CA ARG A 123 -1.84 -18.22 0.65
C ARG A 123 -0.69 -17.29 1.06
N VAL A 124 -1.04 -16.14 1.67
CA VAL A 124 -0.05 -15.24 2.28
C VAL A 124 0.37 -15.77 3.64
N LYS A 125 1.66 -16.04 3.81
CA LYS A 125 2.23 -16.71 5.00
C LYS A 125 2.78 -15.74 6.03
N ALA A 126 3.14 -14.51 5.60
CA ALA A 126 3.65 -13.47 6.49
C ALA A 126 3.28 -12.08 5.96
N PHE A 127 3.18 -11.12 6.85
CA PHE A 127 2.89 -9.72 6.56
C PHE A 127 4.02 -8.82 7.06
N ALA A 128 4.34 -7.77 6.28
CA ALA A 128 5.17 -6.65 6.75
C ALA A 128 4.55 -5.32 6.31
N GLY A 129 4.35 -4.41 7.25
CA GLY A 129 3.88 -3.05 7.01
C GLY A 129 4.97 -2.03 7.31
N ILE A 130 5.22 -1.11 6.37
CA ILE A 130 6.25 -0.08 6.46
C ILE A 130 5.57 1.28 6.42
N ALA A 131 5.74 2.09 7.48
CA ALA A 131 5.02 3.36 7.65
C ALA A 131 3.51 3.21 7.37
N GLY A 132 2.90 2.13 7.85
CA GLY A 132 1.58 1.70 7.43
C GLY A 132 0.44 2.57 7.94
N ALA A 133 -0.55 2.86 7.08
CA ALA A 133 -1.81 3.48 7.45
C ALA A 133 -2.83 2.38 7.82
N TYR A 134 -3.07 2.22 9.11
CA TYR A 134 -4.02 1.25 9.65
C TYR A 134 -5.36 1.92 9.93
N ASN A 135 -5.98 2.44 8.88
CA ASN A 135 -7.21 3.22 8.96
C ASN A 135 -8.39 2.37 9.46
N ASN A 136 -9.26 3.03 10.24
CA ASN A 136 -10.57 2.52 10.60
C ASN A 136 -11.55 3.69 10.78
N PRO A 137 -12.87 3.49 10.58
CA PRO A 137 -13.86 4.56 10.68
C PRO A 137 -13.94 5.22 12.07
N TYR A 138 -13.62 4.49 13.14
CA TYR A 138 -13.63 5.03 14.51
C TYR A 138 -12.53 6.10 14.68
N GLY A 139 -11.31 5.81 14.21
CA GLY A 139 -10.22 6.77 14.23
C GLY A 139 -10.52 8.00 13.37
N MET A 140 -11.05 7.80 12.17
CA MET A 140 -11.44 8.89 11.28
C MET A 140 -12.50 9.79 11.90
N ARG A 141 -13.54 9.20 12.52
CA ARG A 141 -14.60 9.94 13.20
C ARG A 141 -14.10 10.79 14.36
N SER A 142 -13.05 10.38 15.05
CA SER A 142 -12.50 11.15 16.18
C SER A 142 -11.62 12.34 15.73
N GLY A 143 -11.14 12.33 14.49
CA GLY A 143 -10.21 13.33 13.95
C GLY A 143 -10.82 14.40 13.04
N MET A 144 -12.13 14.30 12.70
CA MET A 144 -12.79 15.23 11.77
C MET A 144 -14.30 15.35 12.05
N ASP A 145 -14.92 16.35 11.43
CA ASP A 145 -16.40 16.37 11.32
C ASP A 145 -16.83 15.32 10.28
N TYR A 146 -16.99 14.09 10.77
CA TYR A 146 -17.18 12.90 9.95
C TYR A 146 -18.51 12.93 9.18
N GLU A 147 -19.59 13.43 9.80
CA GLU A 147 -20.89 13.52 9.14
C GLU A 147 -20.90 14.58 8.04
N ALA A 148 -20.28 15.73 8.26
CA ALA A 148 -20.14 16.75 7.23
C ALA A 148 -19.27 16.26 6.06
N ALA A 149 -18.17 15.54 6.35
CA ALA A 149 -17.34 14.95 5.33
C ALA A 149 -18.11 13.91 4.49
N LEU A 150 -18.82 12.98 5.13
CA LEU A 150 -19.66 12.00 4.42
C LEU A 150 -20.73 12.67 3.56
N GLY A 151 -21.41 13.70 4.09
CA GLY A 151 -22.40 14.47 3.35
C GLY A 151 -21.83 15.07 2.06
N SER A 152 -20.71 15.77 2.18
CA SER A 152 -20.01 16.38 1.04
C SER A 152 -19.64 15.37 -0.05
N PHE A 153 -19.11 14.20 0.33
CA PHE A 153 -18.76 13.17 -0.65
C PHE A 153 -19.99 12.46 -1.23
N THR A 154 -21.07 12.33 -0.46
CA THR A 154 -22.33 11.78 -0.96
C THR A 154 -22.93 12.67 -2.06
N GLU A 155 -22.88 13.98 -1.89
CA GLU A 155 -23.34 14.93 -2.93
C GLU A 155 -22.52 14.79 -4.23
N VAL A 156 -21.21 14.51 -4.16
CA VAL A 156 -20.38 14.22 -5.34
C VAL A 156 -20.89 12.98 -6.07
N LEU A 157 -21.16 11.90 -5.33
CA LEU A 157 -21.68 10.65 -5.91
C LEU A 157 -23.06 10.83 -6.50
N GLU A 158 -23.96 11.54 -5.83
CA GLU A 158 -25.29 11.85 -6.37
C GLU A 158 -25.25 12.59 -7.71
N ARG A 159 -24.34 13.57 -7.85
CA ARG A 159 -24.14 14.26 -9.14
C ARG A 159 -23.65 13.31 -10.23
N GLN A 160 -22.76 12.36 -9.89
CA GLN A 160 -22.29 11.35 -10.84
C GLN A 160 -23.38 10.36 -11.21
N ASP A 161 -24.18 9.89 -10.26
CA ASP A 161 -25.33 8.99 -10.50
C ASP A 161 -26.40 9.61 -11.39
N GLN A 162 -26.52 10.94 -11.36
CA GLN A 162 -27.37 11.73 -12.23
C GLN A 162 -26.76 11.99 -13.63
N GLY A 163 -25.63 11.36 -13.95
CA GLY A 163 -24.93 11.48 -15.23
C GLY A 163 -23.94 12.65 -15.32
N GLY A 164 -23.61 13.27 -14.20
CA GLY A 164 -22.56 14.28 -14.12
C GLY A 164 -21.16 13.69 -14.33
N PRO A 165 -20.16 14.56 -14.61
CA PRO A 165 -18.79 14.11 -14.80
C PRO A 165 -18.16 13.60 -13.49
N VAL A 166 -17.13 12.75 -13.61
CA VAL A 166 -16.26 12.38 -12.48
C VAL A 166 -15.50 13.62 -12.03
N GLU A 167 -15.62 13.95 -10.75
CA GLU A 167 -14.95 15.10 -10.14
C GLU A 167 -13.58 14.70 -9.60
N TYR A 168 -12.57 15.53 -9.86
CA TYR A 168 -11.20 15.34 -9.42
C TYR A 168 -10.73 16.49 -8.53
N LEU A 169 -9.76 16.20 -7.68
CA LEU A 169 -8.93 17.17 -6.96
C LEU A 169 -7.45 16.81 -7.15
N PRO A 170 -6.52 17.74 -6.90
CA PRO A 170 -5.10 17.41 -6.86
C PRO A 170 -4.82 16.32 -5.83
N ALA A 171 -3.95 15.35 -6.19
CA ALA A 171 -3.47 14.36 -5.24
C ALA A 171 -2.64 15.02 -4.13
N VAL A 172 -1.76 15.94 -4.51
CA VAL A 172 -0.92 16.73 -3.60
C VAL A 172 -0.93 18.21 -3.99
N ALA A 173 -0.83 19.09 -2.99
CA ALA A 173 -0.57 20.50 -3.15
C ALA A 173 0.20 21.01 -1.92
N GLU A 174 1.15 21.93 -2.12
CA GLU A 174 1.87 22.57 -1.03
C GLU A 174 0.93 23.44 -0.18
N GLU A 175 0.05 24.16 -0.87
CA GLU A 175 -1.02 24.97 -0.28
C GLU A 175 -2.35 24.74 -1.01
N GLY A 176 -3.45 24.93 -0.30
CA GLY A 176 -4.80 24.83 -0.87
C GLY A 176 -5.40 23.43 -0.79
N GLU A 177 -6.40 23.18 -1.63
CA GLU A 177 -7.15 21.93 -1.62
C GLU A 177 -6.39 20.82 -2.35
N ALA A 178 -6.18 19.71 -1.66
CA ALA A 178 -5.66 18.47 -2.22
C ALA A 178 -6.12 17.28 -1.37
N ALA A 179 -6.01 16.08 -1.89
CA ALA A 179 -6.27 14.86 -1.11
C ALA A 179 -5.22 14.65 -0.01
N MET A 180 -3.98 15.04 -0.27
CA MET A 180 -2.86 15.06 0.69
C MET A 180 -2.20 16.44 0.64
N PRO A 181 -2.75 17.45 1.35
CA PRO A 181 -2.18 18.81 1.37
C PRO A 181 -0.94 18.88 2.26
N GLY A 182 -0.08 19.86 2.00
CA GLY A 182 1.08 20.21 2.81
C GLY A 182 2.41 19.94 2.14
N ASP A 183 3.45 20.45 2.78
CA ASP A 183 4.84 20.45 2.26
C ASP A 183 5.41 19.04 2.06
N GLU A 184 5.07 18.12 2.92
CA GLU A 184 5.69 16.79 2.95
C GLU A 184 5.23 15.89 1.78
N PRO A 185 3.91 15.65 1.53
CA PRO A 185 3.49 14.91 0.35
C PRO A 185 3.87 15.62 -0.96
N TYR A 186 3.79 16.96 -0.97
CA TYR A 186 4.19 17.74 -2.14
C TYR A 186 5.68 17.57 -2.44
N ALA A 187 6.56 17.60 -1.42
CA ALA A 187 7.98 17.37 -1.59
C ALA A 187 8.33 16.02 -2.22
N TYR A 188 7.51 15.00 -2.02
CA TYR A 188 7.72 13.69 -2.63
C TYR A 188 7.07 13.57 -4.02
N TYR A 189 5.77 13.85 -4.13
CA TYR A 189 5.00 13.61 -5.36
C TYR A 189 4.93 14.80 -6.31
N GLY A 190 4.97 16.04 -5.78
CA GLY A 190 4.80 17.27 -6.53
C GLY A 190 6.09 17.84 -7.11
N THR A 191 7.23 17.22 -6.83
CA THR A 191 8.56 17.61 -7.32
C THR A 191 9.17 16.49 -8.16
N ASP A 192 10.40 16.68 -8.65
CA ASP A 192 11.15 15.67 -9.40
C ASP A 192 11.77 14.55 -8.52
N ARG A 193 11.48 14.56 -7.19
CA ARG A 193 11.99 13.54 -6.25
C ARG A 193 11.45 12.13 -6.54
N SER A 194 10.19 12.00 -6.95
CA SER A 194 9.56 10.71 -7.27
C SER A 194 8.89 10.71 -8.64
N VAL A 195 9.50 11.40 -9.59
CA VAL A 195 8.97 11.51 -10.95
C VAL A 195 8.67 10.13 -11.53
N SER A 196 7.44 9.97 -12.02
CA SER A 196 7.00 8.83 -12.81
C SER A 196 6.15 9.32 -13.99
N PRO A 197 6.38 8.84 -15.22
CA PRO A 197 5.55 9.18 -16.36
C PRO A 197 4.13 8.59 -16.24
N HIS A 198 3.93 7.67 -15.32
CA HIS A 198 2.67 6.96 -15.09
C HIS A 198 1.84 7.54 -13.94
N TRP A 199 2.40 8.51 -13.20
CA TRP A 199 1.70 9.19 -12.12
C TRP A 199 1.11 10.52 -12.59
N ALA A 200 -0.11 10.81 -12.15
CA ALA A 200 -0.78 12.08 -12.41
C ALA A 200 -1.19 12.74 -11.09
N ASN A 201 -0.93 14.04 -10.94
CA ASN A 201 -1.33 14.80 -9.75
C ASN A 201 -2.85 15.04 -9.74
N ARG A 202 -3.62 13.97 -9.65
CA ARG A 202 -5.08 14.03 -9.50
C ARG A 202 -5.61 12.76 -8.87
N VAL A 203 -6.74 12.88 -8.21
CA VAL A 203 -7.50 11.77 -7.65
C VAL A 203 -8.98 12.13 -7.66
N THR A 204 -9.88 11.15 -7.83
CA THR A 204 -11.30 11.42 -7.78
C THR A 204 -11.71 11.89 -6.38
N ARG A 205 -12.63 12.85 -6.28
CA ARG A 205 -13.17 13.28 -4.98
C ARG A 205 -13.82 12.14 -4.20
N ALA A 206 -14.48 11.22 -4.89
CA ALA A 206 -15.05 10.03 -4.29
C ALA A 206 -14.03 9.15 -3.56
N SER A 207 -12.75 9.15 -3.98
CA SER A 207 -11.68 8.38 -3.33
C SER A 207 -11.48 8.75 -1.87
N VAL A 208 -11.72 10.00 -1.49
CA VAL A 208 -11.53 10.43 -0.09
C VAL A 208 -12.58 9.79 0.81
N ARG A 209 -13.83 9.62 0.31
CA ARG A 209 -14.86 8.88 1.02
C ARG A 209 -14.43 7.43 1.29
N GLU A 210 -13.84 6.77 0.28
CA GLU A 210 -13.36 5.40 0.43
C GLU A 210 -12.30 5.28 1.54
N LEU A 211 -11.41 6.28 1.67
CA LEU A 211 -10.39 6.30 2.72
C LEU A 211 -10.97 6.44 4.13
N ILE A 212 -12.00 7.28 4.31
CA ILE A 212 -12.57 7.53 5.63
C ILE A 212 -13.57 6.47 6.08
N THR A 213 -14.07 5.64 5.15
CA THR A 213 -15.02 4.57 5.45
C THR A 213 -14.40 3.19 5.52
N MET A 214 -13.16 3.01 5.02
CA MET A 214 -12.49 1.71 5.03
C MET A 214 -12.02 1.33 6.44
N ASP A 215 -12.10 0.05 6.74
CA ASP A 215 -11.49 -0.56 7.92
C ASP A 215 -10.38 -1.54 7.51
N ASN A 216 -9.13 -1.09 7.62
CA ASN A 216 -7.95 -1.92 7.42
C ASN A 216 -7.42 -2.49 8.73
N MET A 217 -7.72 -1.84 9.85
CA MET A 217 -7.34 -2.28 11.19
C MET A 217 -7.92 -3.66 11.53
N MET A 218 -9.10 -3.97 11.00
CA MET A 218 -9.72 -5.30 11.10
C MET A 218 -8.75 -6.44 10.74
N GLY A 219 -7.82 -6.20 9.82
CA GLY A 219 -6.81 -7.21 9.45
C GLY A 219 -5.97 -7.68 10.64
N ALA A 220 -5.72 -6.82 11.63
CA ALA A 220 -4.95 -7.18 12.81
C ALA A 220 -5.67 -8.20 13.70
N ASP A 221 -6.99 -8.15 13.75
CA ASP A 221 -7.81 -9.07 14.57
C ASP A 221 -7.91 -10.50 13.98
N PHE A 222 -7.61 -10.65 12.67
CA PHE A 222 -7.82 -11.91 11.92
C PHE A 222 -6.54 -12.48 11.29
N LEU A 223 -5.41 -11.78 11.36
CA LEU A 223 -4.18 -12.26 10.72
C LEU A 223 -3.60 -13.50 11.41
N SER A 224 -3.72 -13.58 12.73
CA SER A 224 -3.14 -14.67 13.52
C SER A 224 -3.61 -16.05 13.08
N PRO A 225 -2.76 -17.08 13.11
CA PRO A 225 -1.39 -17.12 13.71
C PRO A 225 -0.26 -16.75 12.72
N ARG A 226 -0.54 -16.03 11.64
CA ARG A 226 0.49 -15.67 10.65
C ARG A 226 1.38 -14.55 11.16
N PRO A 227 2.71 -14.64 10.91
CA PRO A 227 3.69 -13.66 11.35
C PRO A 227 3.42 -12.26 10.82
N ALA A 228 3.62 -11.25 11.68
CA ALA A 228 3.41 -9.85 11.36
C ALA A 228 4.59 -8.97 11.78
N LEU A 229 5.11 -8.18 10.86
CA LEU A 229 6.07 -7.12 11.13
C LEU A 229 5.43 -5.75 10.86
N ILE A 230 5.63 -4.82 11.78
CA ILE A 230 5.38 -3.40 11.57
C ILE A 230 6.70 -2.66 11.74
N VAL A 231 7.11 -1.88 10.71
CA VAL A 231 8.23 -0.95 10.75
C VAL A 231 7.67 0.45 10.61
N HIS A 232 7.94 1.34 11.55
CA HIS A 232 7.33 2.67 11.55
C HIS A 232 8.29 3.75 12.04
N GLY A 233 8.09 4.99 11.59
CA GLY A 233 8.81 6.14 12.11
C GLY A 233 8.29 6.56 13.48
N VAL A 234 9.16 7.01 14.37
CA VAL A 234 8.75 7.56 15.69
C VAL A 234 7.98 8.88 15.55
N VAL A 235 8.14 9.56 14.42
CA VAL A 235 7.38 10.76 14.04
C VAL A 235 6.79 10.54 12.66
N ASP A 236 5.47 10.60 12.58
CA ASP A 236 4.74 10.48 11.32
C ASP A 236 3.42 11.26 11.43
N ARG A 237 3.19 12.19 10.51
CA ARG A 237 2.00 13.05 10.50
C ARG A 237 0.90 12.56 9.57
N PHE A 238 1.20 11.55 8.75
CA PHE A 238 0.28 11.00 7.74
C PHE A 238 -0.23 9.62 8.10
N CYS A 239 0.66 8.77 8.62
CA CYS A 239 0.31 7.46 9.13
C CYS A 239 0.65 7.43 10.62
N SER A 240 -0.37 7.54 11.47
CA SER A 240 -0.18 7.77 12.90
C SER A 240 0.63 6.64 13.57
N PRO A 241 1.69 6.97 14.33
CA PRO A 241 2.39 6.01 15.17
C PRO A 241 1.46 5.29 16.16
N GLU A 242 0.44 5.97 16.67
CA GLU A 242 -0.57 5.38 17.56
C GLU A 242 -1.40 4.30 16.81
N GLY A 243 -1.67 4.52 15.52
CA GLY A 243 -2.32 3.52 14.66
C GLY A 243 -1.46 2.27 14.47
N ALA A 244 -0.15 2.45 14.31
CA ALA A 244 0.79 1.33 14.24
C ALA A 244 0.88 0.55 15.56
N GLU A 245 0.90 1.26 16.70
CA GLU A 245 0.85 0.63 18.03
C GLU A 245 -0.46 -0.13 18.26
N GLU A 246 -1.59 0.45 17.87
CA GLU A 246 -2.90 -0.20 18.01
C GLU A 246 -2.98 -1.46 17.14
N ALA A 247 -2.53 -1.41 15.90
CA ALA A 247 -2.44 -2.59 15.05
C ALA A 247 -1.55 -3.67 15.68
N TYR A 248 -0.37 -3.26 16.20
CA TYR A 248 0.52 -4.19 16.88
C TYR A 248 -0.11 -4.82 18.13
N LYS A 249 -0.86 -4.05 18.93
CA LYS A 249 -1.55 -4.57 20.13
C LYS A 249 -2.60 -5.63 19.81
N ARG A 250 -3.32 -5.46 18.68
CA ARG A 250 -4.37 -6.41 18.23
C ARG A 250 -3.82 -7.68 17.61
N LEU A 251 -2.63 -7.63 17.01
CA LEU A 251 -1.96 -8.80 16.48
C LEU A 251 -1.56 -9.76 17.61
N ASP A 252 -1.62 -11.08 17.37
CA ASP A 252 -1.04 -12.09 18.23
C ASP A 252 0.37 -12.48 17.75
N GLU A 253 1.09 -13.25 18.55
CA GLU A 253 2.41 -13.79 18.19
C GLU A 253 2.29 -14.82 17.03
N PRO A 254 3.30 -14.89 16.14
CA PRO A 254 4.56 -14.14 16.17
C PRO A 254 4.42 -12.75 15.54
N LYS A 255 4.82 -11.72 16.28
CA LYS A 255 4.78 -10.33 15.81
C LYS A 255 6.02 -9.55 16.23
N ARG A 256 6.35 -8.51 15.45
CA ARG A 256 7.46 -7.59 15.76
C ARG A 256 7.08 -6.16 15.38
N LEU A 257 7.45 -5.20 16.23
CA LEU A 257 7.36 -3.77 15.95
C LEU A 257 8.77 -3.17 16.00
N VAL A 258 9.14 -2.45 14.94
CA VAL A 258 10.42 -1.77 14.80
C VAL A 258 10.18 -0.28 14.62
N TRP A 259 10.71 0.53 15.53
CA TRP A 259 10.68 1.97 15.46
C TRP A 259 11.97 2.51 14.83
N LEU A 260 11.83 3.37 13.82
CA LEU A 260 12.94 4.08 13.19
C LEU A 260 12.90 5.55 13.61
N ASP A 261 14.07 6.17 13.87
CA ASP A 261 14.17 7.58 14.27
C ASP A 261 13.97 8.54 13.09
N ALA A 262 13.02 8.21 12.21
CA ALA A 262 12.59 9.04 11.10
C ALA A 262 11.80 10.25 11.64
N LYS A 263 11.94 11.39 10.95
CA LYS A 263 11.31 12.66 11.35
C LYS A 263 10.11 13.03 10.47
N ARG A 264 9.98 12.36 9.33
CA ARG A 264 8.93 12.55 8.35
C ARG A 264 8.47 11.19 7.83
N HIS A 265 7.22 11.10 7.43
CA HIS A 265 6.66 9.93 6.77
C HIS A 265 7.48 9.53 5.52
N ILE A 266 7.77 10.51 4.67
CA ILE A 266 8.51 10.31 3.42
C ILE A 266 10.00 10.01 3.59
N ASP A 267 10.55 10.04 4.81
CA ASP A 267 11.92 9.58 5.06
C ASP A 267 12.02 8.06 4.86
N LEU A 268 10.93 7.31 5.15
CA LEU A 268 10.85 5.87 4.88
C LEU A 268 10.61 5.56 3.40
N TYR A 269 10.43 6.56 2.54
CA TYR A 269 10.17 6.33 1.13
C TYR A 269 11.46 6.16 0.31
N ASP A 270 12.46 7.01 0.55
CA ASP A 270 13.67 7.05 -0.29
C ASP A 270 14.92 7.57 0.44
N ARG A 271 14.86 7.84 1.76
CA ARG A 271 16.00 8.36 2.50
C ARG A 271 16.77 7.28 3.24
N GLU A 272 18.08 7.30 3.05
CA GLU A 272 18.99 6.52 3.87
C GLU A 272 19.28 7.25 5.21
N PRO A 273 19.48 6.52 6.31
CA PRO A 273 19.56 5.04 6.39
C PRO A 273 18.20 4.35 6.56
N TYR A 274 17.08 5.06 6.57
CA TYR A 274 15.77 4.53 6.96
C TYR A 274 15.26 3.44 6.01
N VAL A 275 15.45 3.61 4.70
CA VAL A 275 15.07 2.59 3.70
C VAL A 275 15.84 1.30 3.94
N THR A 276 17.17 1.38 4.09
CA THR A 276 18.00 0.21 4.38
C THR A 276 17.59 -0.46 5.68
N GLN A 277 17.35 0.30 6.76
CA GLN A 277 16.92 -0.25 8.06
C GLN A 277 15.55 -0.95 7.95
N ALA A 278 14.58 -0.37 7.22
CA ALA A 278 13.28 -0.97 7.02
C ALA A 278 13.36 -2.24 6.17
N VAL A 279 14.16 -2.23 5.09
CA VAL A 279 14.39 -3.40 4.24
C VAL A 279 15.07 -4.53 5.01
N ASP A 280 16.12 -4.23 5.78
CA ASP A 280 16.86 -5.23 6.54
C ASP A 280 15.99 -5.85 7.63
N ALA A 281 15.23 -5.04 8.37
CA ALA A 281 14.28 -5.54 9.36
C ALA A 281 13.20 -6.43 8.71
N THR A 282 12.71 -6.05 7.53
CA THR A 282 11.73 -6.82 6.77
C THR A 282 12.32 -8.15 6.30
N ALA A 283 13.49 -8.13 5.69
CA ALA A 283 14.15 -9.34 5.18
C ALA A 283 14.53 -10.29 6.32
N GLU A 284 15.10 -9.78 7.42
CA GLU A 284 15.44 -10.58 8.61
C GLU A 284 14.20 -11.26 9.19
N PHE A 285 13.10 -10.51 9.37
CA PHE A 285 11.88 -11.08 9.92
C PHE A 285 11.27 -12.14 9.00
N LEU A 286 11.08 -11.80 7.73
CA LEU A 286 10.42 -12.70 6.78
C LEU A 286 11.23 -13.98 6.53
N SER A 287 12.57 -13.93 6.58
CA SER A 287 13.42 -15.13 6.41
C SER A 287 13.20 -16.24 7.45
N GLN A 288 12.54 -15.93 8.55
CA GLN A 288 12.20 -16.90 9.59
C GLN A 288 10.92 -17.69 9.28
N TYR A 289 10.12 -17.19 8.32
CA TYR A 289 8.77 -17.71 8.08
C TYR A 289 8.47 -18.03 6.59
N LEU A 290 9.35 -17.56 5.68
CA LEU A 290 9.19 -17.78 4.22
C LEU A 290 10.33 -18.61 3.62
#